data_f311554e1bb90417fd5eaa7c03eedd66
#
_entry.id   f311554e1bb90417fd5eaa7c03eedd66
#
_cell.length_a   1.000
_cell.length_b   1.000
_cell.length_c   1.000
_cell.angle_alpha   90.00
_cell.angle_beta   90.00
_cell.angle_gamma   90.00
#
_symmetry.space_group_name_H-M   'P 1'
#
loop_
_entity.id
_entity.type
_entity.pdbx_description
1 polymer ?
#
loop_
_entity_poly.entity_id
_entity_poly.type
_entity_poly.pdbx_seq_one_letter_code
_entity_poly.pdbx_strand_id
1 'polypeptide(L)'
;LDGDADEEEEESPLGRTLVGENVTFAMSHVNNRLGRRRLYDDTGQTLDILVVWTNLAECGRSKLTKGCVLTNTTEANMRGLIDLAIEETNTAFELSGVNTKLRLVHAYRDPDYVEPTSNIWNTMIGNLKSKYDRQLDSVHAKRTLYGADLVGMIAGSPGSCGIAYTGPHIDKTYFVTSHSCAVRIFSA
;
A
#
# COMPACT_ATOMS: atom_id res chain seq x y z
N LEU A 1 37.10 -71.20 -19.79
CA LEU A 1 37.58 -70.29 -18.76
C LEU A 1 36.46 -69.30 -18.51
N ASP A 2 35.77 -69.68 -17.50
CA ASP A 2 34.53 -69.12 -16.99
C ASP A 2 34.86 -67.88 -16.18
N GLY A 3 34.08 -66.88 -16.30
CA GLY A 3 34.13 -65.71 -15.48
C GLY A 3 32.70 -65.27 -15.20
N ASP A 4 32.16 -65.88 -14.15
CA ASP A 4 30.93 -65.41 -13.53
C ASP A 4 31.16 -63.99 -13.06
N ALA A 5 30.46 -63.06 -13.65
CA ALA A 5 30.35 -61.71 -13.11
C ALA A 5 29.09 -61.67 -12.25
N ASP A 6 29.32 -61.74 -10.94
CA ASP A 6 28.32 -61.45 -9.95
C ASP A 6 27.78 -60.03 -10.20
N GLU A 7 26.57 -59.95 -10.72
CA GLU A 7 25.76 -58.72 -10.67
C GLU A 7 25.33 -58.53 -9.19
N GLU A 8 26.12 -57.83 -8.43
CA GLU A 8 25.64 -57.23 -7.19
C GLU A 8 24.60 -56.20 -7.60
N GLU A 9 23.34 -56.52 -7.39
CA GLU A 9 22.28 -55.56 -7.31
C GLU A 9 22.63 -54.59 -6.17
N GLU A 10 23.24 -53.49 -6.54
CA GLU A 10 23.34 -52.32 -5.68
C GLU A 10 21.92 -51.86 -5.37
N GLU A 11 21.35 -52.42 -4.29
CA GLU A 11 20.15 -51.85 -3.68
C GLU A 11 20.43 -50.37 -3.42
N SER A 12 19.88 -49.54 -4.30
CA SER A 12 20.01 -48.11 -4.23
C SER A 12 19.60 -47.64 -2.84
N PRO A 13 20.51 -46.99 -2.10
CA PRO A 13 20.22 -46.50 -0.73
C PRO A 13 19.07 -45.48 -0.75
N LEU A 14 18.62 -45.08 -1.94
CA LEU A 14 17.54 -44.12 -2.16
C LEU A 14 16.15 -44.65 -1.78
N GLY A 15 15.92 -46.00 -1.78
CA GLY A 15 14.59 -46.54 -1.49
C GLY A 15 14.21 -46.45 0.00
N ARG A 16 15.16 -46.57 0.92
CA ARG A 16 14.88 -46.50 2.37
C ARG A 16 14.92 -45.08 2.92
N THR A 17 15.79 -44.24 2.40
CA THR A 17 15.94 -42.85 2.85
C THR A 17 14.84 -41.95 2.27
N LEU A 18 14.36 -42.25 1.05
CA LEU A 18 13.33 -41.47 0.39
C LEU A 18 11.96 -41.53 1.08
N VAL A 19 11.60 -42.66 1.70
CA VAL A 19 10.29 -42.78 2.37
C VAL A 19 10.27 -42.07 3.73
N GLY A 20 11.39 -41.99 4.43
CA GLY A 20 11.48 -41.30 5.73
C GLY A 20 11.81 -39.80 5.59
N GLU A 21 12.91 -39.49 4.92
CA GLU A 21 13.42 -38.12 4.85
C GLU A 21 12.65 -37.23 3.85
N ASN A 22 12.22 -37.77 2.72
CA ASN A 22 11.48 -36.98 1.75
C ASN A 22 10.07 -36.64 2.22
N VAL A 23 9.41 -37.50 2.98
CA VAL A 23 8.11 -37.20 3.59
C VAL A 23 8.28 -36.15 4.68
N THR A 24 9.31 -36.24 5.48
CA THR A 24 9.60 -35.25 6.53
C THR A 24 10.00 -33.90 5.92
N PHE A 25 10.82 -33.90 4.86
CA PHE A 25 11.22 -32.69 4.13
C PHE A 25 10.03 -32.05 3.40
N ALA A 26 9.19 -32.87 2.73
CA ALA A 26 7.98 -32.38 2.06
C ALA A 26 6.97 -31.82 3.08
N MET A 27 6.79 -32.48 4.25
CA MET A 27 5.92 -31.98 5.31
C MET A 27 6.48 -30.71 5.96
N SER A 28 7.79 -30.61 6.16
CA SER A 28 8.39 -29.40 6.70
C SER A 28 8.27 -28.22 5.71
N HIS A 29 8.40 -28.47 4.41
CA HIS A 29 8.21 -27.45 3.37
C HIS A 29 6.75 -27.06 3.20
N VAL A 30 5.84 -28.01 3.27
CA VAL A 30 4.39 -27.76 3.22
C VAL A 30 3.96 -27.02 4.48
N ASN A 31 4.41 -27.45 5.65
CA ASN A 31 4.11 -26.77 6.90
C ASN A 31 4.71 -25.36 6.96
N ASN A 32 5.93 -25.14 6.43
CA ASN A 32 6.50 -23.79 6.33
C ASN A 32 5.75 -22.89 5.32
N ARG A 33 5.26 -23.47 4.22
CA ARG A 33 4.44 -22.68 3.29
C ARG A 33 3.05 -22.39 3.84
N LEU A 34 2.43 -23.37 4.48
CA LEU A 34 1.15 -23.21 5.15
C LEU A 34 1.29 -22.33 6.41
N GLY A 35 2.35 -22.49 7.19
CA GLY A 35 2.65 -21.64 8.32
C GLY A 35 2.91 -20.19 7.92
N ARG A 36 3.64 -19.93 6.83
CA ARG A 36 3.83 -18.57 6.30
C ARG A 36 2.54 -17.97 5.73
N ARG A 37 1.69 -18.77 5.05
CA ARG A 37 0.36 -18.29 4.63
C ARG A 37 -0.52 -17.96 5.81
N ARG A 38 -0.59 -18.82 6.83
CA ARG A 38 -1.39 -18.55 8.04
C ARG A 38 -0.89 -17.33 8.82
N LEU A 39 0.43 -17.18 8.97
CA LEU A 39 1.00 -15.99 9.62
C LEU A 39 0.73 -14.69 8.84
N TYR A 40 0.53 -14.78 7.53
CA TYR A 40 0.19 -13.63 6.70
C TYR A 40 -1.32 -13.34 6.69
N ASP A 41 -2.15 -14.38 6.81
CA ASP A 41 -3.61 -14.27 6.75
C ASP A 41 -4.27 -14.09 8.15
N ASP A 42 -3.63 -14.56 9.23
CA ASP A 42 -4.27 -14.64 10.56
C ASP A 42 -3.86 -13.52 11.54
N THR A 43 -2.88 -12.69 11.22
CA THR A 43 -2.32 -11.74 12.21
C THR A 43 -2.97 -10.37 12.22
N GLY A 44 -3.99 -10.09 11.40
CA GLY A 44 -4.68 -8.80 11.38
C GLY A 44 -3.68 -7.64 11.26
N GLN A 45 -3.07 -7.46 10.09
CA GLN A 45 -2.05 -6.43 9.91
C GLN A 45 -2.65 -5.04 10.00
N THR A 46 -2.03 -4.18 10.78
CA THR A 46 -2.29 -2.75 10.72
C THR A 46 -1.29 -2.11 9.76
N LEU A 47 -1.80 -1.39 8.76
CA LEU A 47 -1.01 -0.58 7.84
C LEU A 47 -1.09 0.87 8.26
N ASP A 48 0.05 1.43 8.60
CA ASP A 48 0.16 2.83 8.99
C ASP A 48 0.21 3.71 7.75
N ILE A 49 -0.71 4.68 7.69
CA ILE A 49 -0.81 5.58 6.54
C ILE A 49 -0.53 7.03 6.94
N LEU A 50 0.31 7.68 6.14
CA LEU A 50 0.49 9.12 6.12
C LEU A 50 -0.28 9.72 4.95
N VAL A 51 -1.06 10.76 5.21
CA VAL A 51 -1.81 11.46 4.18
C VAL A 51 -1.32 12.91 4.07
N VAL A 52 -0.93 13.31 2.87
CA VAL A 52 -0.66 14.71 2.53
C VAL A 52 -1.77 15.24 1.61
N TRP A 53 -2.13 16.50 1.72
CA TRP A 53 -3.06 17.11 0.79
C TRP A 53 -2.56 18.45 0.27
N THR A 54 -3.07 18.84 -0.89
CA THR A 54 -2.73 20.09 -1.56
C THR A 54 -3.67 21.21 -1.15
N ASN A 55 -3.24 22.46 -1.35
CA ASN A 55 -4.11 23.63 -1.18
C ASN A 55 -5.38 23.53 -2.05
N LEU A 56 -5.25 22.98 -3.26
CA LEU A 56 -6.37 22.83 -4.19
C LEU A 56 -7.37 21.78 -3.71
N ALA A 57 -6.86 20.68 -3.12
CA ALA A 57 -7.71 19.65 -2.53
C ALA A 57 -8.51 20.18 -1.33
N GLU A 58 -7.88 20.99 -0.46
CA GLU A 58 -8.56 21.59 0.69
C GLU A 58 -9.73 22.49 0.28
N CYS A 59 -9.65 23.11 -0.90
CA CYS A 59 -10.74 23.87 -1.48
C CYS A 59 -11.85 23.01 -2.10
N GLY A 60 -11.68 21.69 -2.18
CA GLY A 60 -12.65 20.76 -2.74
C GLY A 60 -12.93 20.93 -4.24
N ARG A 61 -12.07 21.62 -4.99
CA ARG A 61 -12.29 21.95 -6.39
C ARG A 61 -11.02 21.85 -7.21
N SER A 62 -11.19 21.45 -8.46
CA SER A 62 -10.12 21.35 -9.47
C SER A 62 -9.51 22.68 -9.94
N LYS A 63 -10.05 23.79 -9.48
CA LYS A 63 -9.50 25.13 -9.71
C LYS A 63 -9.67 25.91 -8.43
N LEU A 64 -8.62 26.63 -8.02
CA LEU A 64 -8.76 27.70 -7.05
C LEU A 64 -9.76 28.73 -7.64
N THR A 65 -11.03 28.48 -7.38
CA THR A 65 -12.03 29.49 -7.72
C THR A 65 -11.74 30.72 -6.90
N LYS A 66 -11.87 31.89 -7.53
CA LYS A 66 -11.85 33.17 -6.80
C LYS A 66 -12.80 33.02 -5.60
N GLY A 67 -12.23 32.95 -4.39
CA GLY A 67 -13.02 32.84 -3.16
C GLY A 67 -12.71 31.65 -2.25
N CYS A 68 -11.83 30.68 -2.63
CA CYS A 68 -11.35 29.70 -1.66
C CYS A 68 -10.28 30.35 -0.76
N VAL A 69 -10.60 30.51 0.50
CA VAL A 69 -9.68 30.97 1.51
C VAL A 69 -9.36 29.78 2.42
N LEU A 70 -8.08 29.45 2.51
CA LEU A 70 -7.60 28.40 3.42
C LEU A 70 -7.73 28.91 4.87
N THR A 71 -8.45 28.18 5.67
CA THR A 71 -8.78 28.52 7.07
C THR A 71 -8.66 27.28 7.95
N ASN A 72 -8.66 27.48 9.27
CA ASN A 72 -8.74 26.33 10.19
C ASN A 72 -10.00 25.48 9.95
N THR A 73 -11.08 26.07 9.47
CA THR A 73 -12.31 25.32 9.15
C THR A 73 -12.12 24.46 7.91
N THR A 74 -11.48 24.95 6.85
CA THR A 74 -11.21 24.15 5.64
C THR A 74 -10.25 23.01 5.94
N GLU A 75 -9.25 23.25 6.78
CA GLU A 75 -8.35 22.21 7.26
C GLU A 75 -9.07 21.17 8.10
N ALA A 76 -9.93 21.57 9.03
CA ALA A 76 -10.73 20.66 9.86
C ALA A 76 -11.65 19.79 8.99
N ASN A 77 -12.28 20.37 7.96
CA ASN A 77 -13.09 19.62 7.00
C ASN A 77 -12.27 18.58 6.23
N MET A 78 -11.03 18.94 5.81
CA MET A 78 -10.15 18.00 5.13
C MET A 78 -9.73 16.84 6.04
N ARG A 79 -9.45 17.12 7.32
CA ARG A 79 -9.14 16.08 8.31
C ARG A 79 -10.33 15.15 8.52
N GLY A 80 -11.53 15.70 8.66
CA GLY A 80 -12.76 14.90 8.75
C GLY A 80 -13.02 14.03 7.52
N LEU A 81 -12.70 14.54 6.31
CA LEU A 81 -12.75 13.75 5.07
C LEU A 81 -11.77 12.57 5.11
N ILE A 82 -10.54 12.81 5.59
CA ILE A 82 -9.51 11.77 5.70
C ILE A 82 -9.94 10.71 6.70
N ASP A 83 -10.42 11.11 7.89
CA ASP A 83 -10.89 10.19 8.92
C ASP A 83 -12.03 9.32 8.38
N LEU A 84 -12.99 9.91 7.68
CA LEU A 84 -14.08 9.17 7.06
C LEU A 84 -13.57 8.19 5.99
N ALA A 85 -12.62 8.59 5.15
CA ALA A 85 -12.05 7.72 4.14
C ALA A 85 -11.32 6.49 4.75
N ILE A 86 -10.65 6.67 5.87
CA ILE A 86 -10.04 5.57 6.62
C ILE A 86 -11.09 4.60 7.17
N GLU A 87 -12.15 5.13 7.78
CA GLU A 87 -13.25 4.33 8.32
C GLU A 87 -13.99 3.55 7.22
N GLU A 88 -14.30 4.19 6.09
CA GLU A 88 -14.92 3.52 4.94
C GLU A 88 -14.03 2.40 4.38
N THR A 89 -12.70 2.63 4.31
CA THR A 89 -11.75 1.62 3.85
C THR A 89 -11.69 0.45 4.81
N ASN A 90 -11.64 0.69 6.13
CA ASN A 90 -11.64 -0.35 7.15
C ASN A 90 -12.93 -1.16 7.13
N THR A 91 -14.07 -0.50 6.96
CA THR A 91 -15.36 -1.16 6.78
C THR A 91 -15.38 -2.03 5.51
N ALA A 92 -14.84 -1.54 4.41
CA ALA A 92 -14.74 -2.30 3.17
C ALA A 92 -13.83 -3.54 3.33
N PHE A 93 -12.72 -3.42 4.04
CA PHE A 93 -11.85 -4.55 4.35
C PHE A 93 -12.58 -5.60 5.18
N GLU A 94 -13.28 -5.19 6.25
CA GLU A 94 -14.06 -6.08 7.11
C GLU A 94 -15.13 -6.82 6.31
N LEU A 95 -15.94 -6.10 5.52
CA LEU A 95 -16.99 -6.67 4.69
C LEU A 95 -16.46 -7.62 3.60
N SER A 96 -15.23 -7.40 3.15
CA SER A 96 -14.56 -8.23 2.15
C SER A 96 -13.77 -9.40 2.74
N GLY A 97 -13.76 -9.57 4.07
CA GLY A 97 -12.99 -10.60 4.76
C GLY A 97 -11.47 -10.37 4.68
N VAL A 98 -11.04 -9.13 4.46
CA VAL A 98 -9.62 -8.74 4.46
C VAL A 98 -9.22 -8.43 5.90
N ASN A 99 -8.36 -9.27 6.48
CA ASN A 99 -7.90 -9.10 7.86
C ASN A 99 -6.75 -8.06 7.96
N THR A 100 -7.05 -6.84 7.52
CA THR A 100 -6.11 -5.71 7.53
C THR A 100 -6.87 -4.45 7.95
N LYS A 101 -6.20 -3.57 8.69
CA LYS A 101 -6.74 -2.25 9.06
C LYS A 101 -5.78 -1.15 8.65
N LEU A 102 -6.31 -0.04 8.16
CA LEU A 102 -5.58 1.20 8.02
C LEU A 102 -5.61 1.98 9.33
N ARG A 103 -4.47 2.54 9.72
CA ARG A 103 -4.34 3.47 10.83
C ARG A 103 -3.69 4.76 10.34
N LEU A 104 -4.40 5.87 10.46
CA LEU A 104 -3.84 7.18 10.17
C LEU A 104 -2.80 7.55 11.22
N VAL A 105 -1.53 7.66 10.84
CA VAL A 105 -0.45 8.05 11.76
C VAL A 105 -0.10 9.51 11.66
N HIS A 106 -0.30 10.14 10.49
CA HIS A 106 -0.13 11.57 10.31
C HIS A 106 -0.90 12.09 9.10
N ALA A 107 -1.41 13.31 9.21
CA ALA A 107 -2.05 13.99 8.09
C ALA A 107 -1.70 15.48 8.11
N TYR A 108 -1.33 16.05 6.96
CA TYR A 108 -0.94 17.44 6.87
C TYR A 108 -1.14 18.02 5.48
N ARG A 109 -1.32 19.33 5.40
CA ARG A 109 -1.29 20.09 4.16
C ARG A 109 0.16 20.38 3.77
N ASP A 110 0.49 20.16 2.49
CA ASP A 110 1.71 20.75 1.92
C ASP A 110 1.37 22.11 1.30
N PRO A 111 1.82 23.22 1.90
CA PRO A 111 1.44 24.55 1.46
C PRO A 111 2.16 24.99 0.18
N ASP A 112 3.30 24.38 -0.11
CA ASP A 112 4.20 24.80 -1.18
C ASP A 112 4.01 24.00 -2.46
N TYR A 113 3.35 22.84 -2.36
CA TYR A 113 3.12 22.00 -3.53
C TYR A 113 2.03 22.56 -4.44
N VAL A 114 2.40 22.74 -5.71
CA VAL A 114 1.50 23.20 -6.77
C VAL A 114 1.21 22.03 -7.70
N GLU A 115 -0.09 21.69 -7.83
CA GLU A 115 -0.50 20.61 -8.72
C GLU A 115 -0.17 20.94 -10.17
N PRO A 116 0.40 19.97 -10.93
CA PRO A 116 0.75 20.17 -12.34
C PRO A 116 -0.48 20.37 -13.22
N THR A 117 -0.29 21.05 -14.34
CA THR A 117 -1.37 21.32 -15.32
C THR A 117 -1.35 20.37 -16.51
N SER A 118 -0.28 19.58 -16.67
CA SER A 118 -0.11 18.59 -17.74
C SER A 118 0.35 17.27 -17.18
N ASN A 119 -0.03 16.15 -17.79
CA ASN A 119 0.26 14.79 -17.34
C ASN A 119 0.05 14.62 -15.83
N ILE A 120 -1.04 15.20 -15.34
CA ILE A 120 -1.31 15.55 -13.95
C ILE A 120 -1.04 14.38 -13.01
N TRP A 121 -1.67 13.25 -13.24
CA TRP A 121 -1.64 12.10 -12.34
C TRP A 121 -0.27 11.42 -12.26
N ASN A 122 0.38 11.21 -13.41
CA ASN A 122 1.72 10.61 -13.44
C ASN A 122 2.78 11.53 -12.82
N THR A 123 2.63 12.85 -13.04
CA THR A 123 3.54 13.82 -12.44
C THR A 123 3.34 13.88 -10.92
N MET A 124 2.10 13.92 -10.43
CA MET A 124 1.83 13.94 -9.00
C MET A 124 2.35 12.71 -8.26
N ILE A 125 2.09 11.50 -8.79
CA ILE A 125 2.58 10.29 -8.14
C ILE A 125 4.10 10.15 -8.26
N GLY A 126 4.69 10.67 -9.35
CA GLY A 126 6.14 10.77 -9.51
C GLY A 126 6.75 11.67 -8.45
N ASN A 127 6.24 12.88 -8.26
CA ASN A 127 6.71 13.84 -7.27
C ASN A 127 6.53 13.32 -5.83
N LEU A 128 5.41 12.62 -5.56
CA LEU A 128 5.15 12.04 -4.25
C LEU A 128 6.16 10.93 -3.89
N LYS A 129 6.58 10.16 -4.90
CA LYS A 129 7.54 9.06 -4.73
C LYS A 129 8.99 9.54 -4.73
N SER A 130 9.31 10.56 -5.52
CA SER A 130 10.67 11.06 -5.69
C SER A 130 11.20 11.69 -4.42
N LYS A 131 12.51 11.49 -4.19
CA LYS A 131 13.27 12.22 -3.18
C LYS A 131 14.16 13.20 -3.93
N TYR A 132 14.39 14.39 -3.41
CA TYR A 132 15.35 15.34 -3.93
C TYR A 132 14.97 16.01 -5.27
N ASP A 133 13.69 15.98 -5.64
CA ASP A 133 13.17 16.72 -6.80
C ASP A 133 12.60 18.10 -6.41
N ARG A 134 12.68 18.44 -5.14
CA ARG A 134 12.14 19.67 -4.52
C ARG A 134 10.61 19.77 -4.56
N GLN A 135 9.97 18.62 -4.77
CA GLN A 135 8.52 18.48 -4.75
C GLN A 135 8.14 17.48 -3.69
N LEU A 136 7.40 17.89 -2.68
CA LEU A 136 6.94 16.99 -1.60
C LEU A 136 8.06 16.24 -0.83
N ASP A 137 9.31 16.69 -0.92
CA ASP A 137 10.45 16.02 -0.27
C ASP A 137 10.25 15.81 1.24
N SER A 138 9.51 16.71 1.89
CA SER A 138 9.17 16.61 3.31
C SER A 138 8.39 15.35 3.69
N VAL A 139 7.67 14.75 2.73
CA VAL A 139 6.88 13.53 2.90
C VAL A 139 7.76 12.37 3.35
N HIS A 140 8.95 12.25 2.78
CA HIS A 140 9.85 11.13 3.08
C HIS A 140 10.40 11.18 4.51
N ALA A 141 10.73 12.38 4.97
CA ALA A 141 11.15 12.58 6.36
C ALA A 141 10.00 12.28 7.34
N LYS A 142 8.79 12.76 7.02
CA LYS A 142 7.58 12.49 7.82
C LYS A 142 7.20 11.01 7.79
N ARG A 143 7.29 10.35 6.64
CA ARG A 143 7.08 8.91 6.52
C ARG A 143 7.96 8.14 7.50
N THR A 144 9.25 8.46 7.55
CA THR A 144 10.19 7.83 8.47
C THR A 144 9.88 8.18 9.93
N LEU A 145 9.58 9.45 10.20
CA LEU A 145 9.29 9.93 11.56
C LEU A 145 8.07 9.25 12.18
N TYR A 146 7.00 9.09 11.40
CA TYR A 146 5.74 8.50 11.86
C TYR A 146 5.63 7.00 11.60
N GLY A 147 6.64 6.38 10.99
CA GLY A 147 6.67 4.94 10.71
C GLY A 147 5.62 4.49 9.69
N ALA A 148 5.23 5.37 8.74
CA ALA A 148 4.15 5.05 7.82
C ALA A 148 4.55 4.01 6.77
N ASP A 149 3.72 2.98 6.60
CA ASP A 149 3.84 1.97 5.56
C ASP A 149 3.41 2.53 4.20
N LEU A 150 2.30 3.26 4.20
CA LEU A 150 1.68 3.84 3.01
C LEU A 150 1.76 5.37 3.04
N VAL A 151 1.83 5.95 1.86
CA VAL A 151 1.74 7.41 1.67
C VAL A 151 0.67 7.71 0.64
N GLY A 152 -0.38 8.40 1.07
CA GLY A 152 -1.45 8.88 0.20
C GLY A 152 -1.38 10.38 0.01
N MET A 153 -1.69 10.86 -1.20
CA MET A 153 -1.91 12.27 -1.46
C MET A 153 -3.36 12.51 -1.91
N ILE A 154 -3.99 13.53 -1.32
CA ILE A 154 -5.29 14.02 -1.81
C ILE A 154 -5.06 15.26 -2.64
N ALA A 155 -5.48 15.22 -3.90
CA ALA A 155 -5.34 16.28 -4.88
C ALA A 155 -6.71 16.86 -5.27
N GLY A 156 -6.73 18.13 -5.67
CA GLY A 156 -7.93 18.81 -6.15
C GLY A 156 -8.13 18.71 -7.66
N SER A 157 -7.16 18.20 -8.42
CA SER A 157 -7.19 18.12 -9.87
C SER A 157 -8.26 17.17 -10.42
N PRO A 158 -8.92 17.54 -11.52
CA PRO A 158 -9.96 16.74 -12.15
C PRO A 158 -9.42 15.63 -13.06
N GLY A 159 -10.30 14.80 -13.57
CA GLY A 159 -10.06 13.92 -14.71
C GLY A 159 -9.88 12.44 -14.36
N SER A 160 -9.53 12.11 -13.12
CA SER A 160 -9.48 10.73 -12.65
C SER A 160 -9.77 10.68 -11.14
N CYS A 161 -10.15 9.51 -10.65
CA CYS A 161 -10.31 9.32 -9.20
C CYS A 161 -8.99 9.10 -8.48
N GLY A 162 -7.97 8.60 -9.16
CA GLY A 162 -6.66 8.41 -8.56
C GLY A 162 -5.73 7.56 -9.41
N ILE A 163 -4.53 7.42 -8.90
CA ILE A 163 -3.47 6.57 -9.44
C ILE A 163 -2.68 5.97 -8.28
N ALA A 164 -2.23 4.73 -8.43
CA ALA A 164 -1.38 4.06 -7.47
C ALA A 164 -0.32 3.22 -8.18
N TYR A 165 0.81 3.04 -7.54
CA TYR A 165 1.73 2.00 -7.94
C TYR A 165 1.24 0.64 -7.46
N THR A 166 1.45 -0.40 -8.28
CA THR A 166 1.11 -1.78 -7.95
C THR A 166 2.38 -2.61 -7.79
N GLY A 167 2.42 -3.46 -6.78
CA GLY A 167 3.52 -4.40 -6.57
C GLY A 167 3.96 -4.50 -5.11
N PRO A 168 4.79 -5.51 -4.78
CA PRO A 168 5.13 -5.86 -3.40
C PRO A 168 6.30 -5.05 -2.81
N HIS A 169 6.87 -4.09 -3.55
CA HIS A 169 8.04 -3.34 -3.09
C HIS A 169 7.64 -2.08 -2.32
N ILE A 170 8.45 -1.70 -1.35
CA ILE A 170 8.26 -0.51 -0.50
C ILE A 170 8.16 0.80 -1.32
N ASP A 171 8.77 0.86 -2.49
CA ASP A 171 8.68 1.97 -3.43
C ASP A 171 7.35 2.03 -4.20
N LYS A 172 6.47 1.04 -4.01
CA LYS A 172 5.12 0.94 -4.60
C LYS A 172 4.00 1.33 -3.64
N THR A 173 4.32 1.87 -2.48
CA THR A 173 3.38 2.20 -1.41
C THR A 173 2.87 3.64 -1.46
N TYR A 174 2.90 4.24 -2.66
CA TYR A 174 2.42 5.60 -2.90
C TYR A 174 1.18 5.59 -3.78
N PHE A 175 0.22 6.45 -3.43
CA PHE A 175 -0.96 6.67 -4.25
C PHE A 175 -1.42 8.13 -4.18
N VAL A 176 -2.15 8.54 -5.19
CA VAL A 176 -2.80 9.86 -5.27
C VAL A 176 -4.29 9.62 -5.52
N THR A 177 -5.15 10.29 -4.78
CA THR A 177 -6.59 10.27 -4.98
C THR A 177 -7.13 11.68 -5.17
N SER A 178 -8.18 11.83 -5.96
CA SER A 178 -8.90 13.10 -6.06
C SER A 178 -9.75 13.33 -4.81
N HIS A 179 -9.79 14.57 -4.34
CA HIS A 179 -10.69 14.98 -3.26
C HIS A 179 -12.14 14.49 -3.48
N SER A 180 -12.65 14.60 -4.71
CA SER A 180 -14.03 14.20 -5.07
C SER A 180 -14.26 12.68 -5.03
N CYS A 181 -13.21 11.88 -4.96
CA CYS A 181 -13.28 10.42 -4.93
C CYS A 181 -12.71 9.83 -3.63
N ALA A 182 -12.17 10.68 -2.74
CA ALA A 182 -11.54 10.21 -1.50
C ALA A 182 -12.56 9.55 -0.56
N VAL A 183 -13.81 10.02 -0.61
CA VAL A 183 -14.95 9.43 0.07
C VAL A 183 -16.04 9.25 -0.98
N ARG A 184 -16.47 8.02 -1.19
CA ARG A 184 -17.68 7.72 -1.93
C ARG A 184 -18.70 7.13 -0.98
N ILE A 185 -19.69 7.95 -0.64
CA ILE A 185 -20.92 7.41 -0.10
C ILE A 185 -21.50 6.56 -1.23
N PHE A 186 -21.59 5.26 -1.03
CA PHE A 186 -22.38 4.40 -1.89
C PHE A 186 -23.83 4.82 -1.74
N SER A 187 -24.26 5.81 -2.52
CA SER A 187 -25.68 6.01 -2.77
C SER A 187 -26.12 4.84 -3.65
N ALA A 188 -26.78 3.89 -3.02
CA ALA A 188 -27.50 2.82 -3.69
C ALA A 188 -28.64 3.39 -4.54
#